data_61df923ae76023561d6da408eb81f3bc
#
_entry.id   61df923ae76023561d6da408eb81f3bc
#
_cell.length_a   1.000
_cell.length_b   1.000
_cell.length_c   1.000
_cell.angle_alpha   90.00
_cell.angle_beta   90.00
_cell.angle_gamma   90.00
#
_symmetry.space_group_name_H-M   'P 1'
#
loop_
_entity.id
_entity.type
_entity.pdbx_description
1 polymer ?
#
loop_
_entity_poly.entity_id
_entity_poly.type
_entity_poly.pdbx_seq_one_letter_code
_entity_poly.pdbx_strand_id
1 'polypeptide(L)'
;SQEIIDAADDTSTVYLSKENTILGKAADSKFADGSRAQVYTLVKVNQWLPELKQLVVQFVLAMIFILFLTACIFTTWIYRSVVQPIRELRLATEKIKSGNLDFLVTAASNDEMGQLCTDFEKMRQRLKESAEEKIRFDNENRELISNISHDLKTPITSIKGYVEGIMDGVADTPEKMDRYIRTIYNKANEMNLLINELTLYSKIDTNRIPYNFTTISAKGYFADCAEDLSVELESKGAEFIYRNFMEEDSKVIVDPEQLRRVINNIVSNSIKYTDKPKVKITMDVKDVGDFIQVELGDNGKGIAAKDLPYIFDRFYRTDTSRNSSKGGSGIGLSIVKKIMEDHGGKVWATSRL
;
A
#
# COMPACT_ATOMS: atom_id res chain seq x y z
N SER A 1 -0.79 12.62 97.26
CA SER A 1 -1.85 11.80 97.78
C SER A 1 -3.03 12.64 98.27
N GLN A 2 -2.74 13.72 99.04
CA GLN A 2 -3.78 14.60 99.59
C GLN A 2 -4.57 15.39 98.49
N GLU A 3 -3.88 15.84 97.47
CA GLU A 3 -4.49 16.55 96.33
C GLU A 3 -5.50 15.72 95.51
N ILE A 4 -5.30 14.39 95.49
CA ILE A 4 -6.22 13.47 94.81
C ILE A 4 -7.47 13.23 95.60
N ILE A 5 -7.33 13.25 96.94
CA ILE A 5 -8.42 13.08 97.89
C ILE A 5 -9.28 14.31 97.95
N ASP A 6 -8.65 15.50 98.00
CA ASP A 6 -9.40 16.79 98.06
C ASP A 6 -10.14 17.11 96.78
N ALA A 7 -9.74 16.60 95.65
CA ALA A 7 -10.44 16.76 94.38
C ALA A 7 -11.54 15.71 94.12
N ALA A 8 -11.64 14.71 94.93
CA ALA A 8 -12.61 13.60 94.76
C ALA A 8 -13.87 13.73 95.60
N ASP A 9 -14.19 14.91 96.11
CA ASP A 9 -15.37 15.14 96.91
C ASP A 9 -16.69 15.24 96.11
N ASP A 10 -16.62 15.06 94.78
CA ASP A 10 -17.79 14.99 93.92
C ASP A 10 -17.91 13.53 93.37
N THR A 11 -18.99 12.90 93.80
CA THR A 11 -19.21 11.41 93.74
C THR A 11 -19.30 10.74 92.38
N SER A 12 -18.71 11.31 91.30
CA SER A 12 -18.71 10.67 90.02
C SER A 12 -17.59 11.11 89.03
N THR A 13 -16.64 11.89 89.49
CA THR A 13 -15.62 12.48 88.61
C THR A 13 -14.37 11.60 88.50
N VAL A 14 -13.90 11.37 87.25
CA VAL A 14 -12.58 10.78 86.92
C VAL A 14 -11.59 11.91 87.04
N TYR A 15 -10.66 11.82 87.96
CA TYR A 15 -9.60 12.83 88.17
C TYR A 15 -8.34 12.41 87.43
N LEU A 16 -7.80 13.32 86.66
CA LEU A 16 -6.50 13.17 85.99
C LEU A 16 -5.46 14.03 86.72
N SER A 17 -4.39 13.45 87.25
CA SER A 17 -3.31 14.17 87.92
C SER A 17 -2.72 15.22 86.99
N LYS A 18 -2.24 16.41 87.55
CA LYS A 18 -1.58 17.50 86.82
C LYS A 18 -0.45 17.03 85.89
N GLU A 19 0.18 15.90 86.22
CA GLU A 19 1.19 15.30 85.38
C GLU A 19 0.66 14.26 84.36
N ASN A 20 -0.68 14.11 84.23
CA ASN A 20 -1.32 13.10 83.37
C ASN A 20 -0.82 11.66 83.54
N THR A 21 -0.33 11.36 84.73
CA THR A 21 0.31 10.02 85.03
C THR A 21 -0.60 9.07 85.76
N ILE A 22 -1.63 9.54 86.42
CA ILE A 22 -2.52 8.72 87.23
C ILE A 22 -3.99 9.13 86.99
N LEU A 23 -4.79 8.16 86.67
CA LEU A 23 -6.23 8.30 86.50
C LEU A 23 -6.88 7.70 87.78
N GLY A 24 -7.59 8.51 88.53
CA GLY A 24 -8.27 8.11 89.75
C GLY A 24 -9.77 8.13 89.56
N LYS A 25 -10.46 7.10 89.99
CA LYS A 25 -11.91 7.05 90.07
C LYS A 25 -12.29 6.73 91.49
N ALA A 26 -13.13 7.61 92.09
CA ALA A 26 -13.72 7.37 93.37
C ALA A 26 -15.09 6.66 93.27
N ALA A 27 -15.35 5.69 94.08
CA ALA A 27 -16.64 5.03 94.17
C ALA A 27 -17.09 4.95 95.65
N ASP A 28 -18.27 5.43 95.96
CA ASP A 28 -18.86 5.32 97.29
C ASP A 28 -19.31 3.86 97.54
N SER A 29 -18.92 3.33 98.69
CA SER A 29 -19.32 2.01 99.15
C SER A 29 -19.85 2.12 100.56
N LYS A 30 -20.88 1.33 100.90
CA LYS A 30 -21.42 1.24 102.26
C LYS A 30 -21.13 -0.11 102.87
N PHE A 31 -20.56 -0.11 104.04
CA PHE A 31 -20.34 -1.36 104.81
C PHE A 31 -21.67 -1.80 105.47
N ALA A 32 -21.70 -3.09 105.86
CA ALA A 32 -22.86 -3.70 106.49
C ALA A 32 -23.27 -3.09 107.88
N ASP A 33 -22.34 -2.36 108.53
CA ASP A 33 -22.52 -1.63 109.76
C ASP A 33 -23.11 -0.23 109.57
N GLY A 34 -23.39 0.22 108.30
CA GLY A 34 -23.92 1.53 108.02
C GLY A 34 -22.87 2.64 107.81
N SER A 35 -21.59 2.34 108.03
CA SER A 35 -20.51 3.29 107.79
C SER A 35 -20.28 3.46 106.24
N ARG A 36 -19.93 4.67 105.85
CA ARG A 36 -19.58 5.00 104.47
C ARG A 36 -18.05 4.94 104.21
N ALA A 37 -17.63 4.30 103.14
CA ALA A 37 -16.24 4.29 102.70
C ALA A 37 -16.20 4.68 101.24
N GLN A 38 -15.17 5.43 100.92
CA GLN A 38 -14.83 5.75 99.53
C GLN A 38 -13.66 4.86 99.03
N VAL A 39 -13.87 4.15 97.92
CA VAL A 39 -12.88 3.30 97.31
C VAL A 39 -12.26 4.04 96.11
N TYR A 40 -10.98 4.33 96.22
CA TYR A 40 -10.24 4.97 95.12
C TYR A 40 -9.54 3.94 94.30
N THR A 41 -9.90 3.89 93.01
CA THR A 41 -9.13 3.09 92.00
C THR A 41 -8.13 3.98 91.30
N LEU A 42 -6.82 3.75 91.45
CA LEU A 42 -5.79 4.52 90.83
C LEU A 42 -5.11 3.69 89.72
N VAL A 43 -5.17 4.18 88.51
CA VAL A 43 -4.53 3.52 87.35
C VAL A 43 -3.39 4.41 86.86
N LYS A 44 -2.16 3.90 86.85
CA LYS A 44 -1.02 4.62 86.27
C LYS A 44 -1.14 4.60 84.74
N VAL A 45 -1.50 5.70 84.15
CA VAL A 45 -1.64 5.88 82.70
C VAL A 45 -0.23 5.91 82.03
N ASN A 46 0.77 6.33 82.81
CA ASN A 46 2.11 6.52 82.26
C ASN A 46 2.83 5.21 81.82
N GLN A 47 2.34 4.03 82.18
CA GLN A 47 2.90 2.76 81.72
C GLN A 47 2.50 2.40 80.28
N TRP A 48 1.35 2.91 79.81
CA TRP A 48 0.82 2.63 78.48
C TRP A 48 1.18 3.67 77.42
N LEU A 49 1.53 4.89 77.85
CA LEU A 49 1.88 6.00 76.97
C LEU A 49 3.13 5.77 76.09
N PRO A 50 4.24 5.19 76.56
CA PRO A 50 5.40 4.93 75.74
C PRO A 50 5.16 3.86 74.69
N GLU A 51 4.43 2.80 75.02
CA GLU A 51 4.08 1.69 74.08
C GLU A 51 3.16 2.19 72.98
N LEU A 52 2.14 3.00 73.32
CA LEU A 52 1.23 3.65 72.39
C LEU A 52 2.00 4.62 71.42
N LYS A 53 2.93 5.42 71.97
CA LYS A 53 3.78 6.27 71.10
C LYS A 53 4.65 5.46 70.13
N GLN A 54 5.19 4.35 70.61
CA GLN A 54 6.03 3.50 69.75
C GLN A 54 5.20 2.84 68.63
N LEU A 55 3.98 2.39 68.94
CA LEU A 55 3.04 1.84 67.95
C LEU A 55 2.64 2.92 66.93
N VAL A 56 2.33 4.14 67.34
CA VAL A 56 1.98 5.25 66.45
C VAL A 56 3.16 5.57 65.51
N VAL A 57 4.36 5.67 66.06
CA VAL A 57 5.57 5.91 65.23
C VAL A 57 5.79 4.80 64.22
N GLN A 58 5.65 3.53 64.62
CA GLN A 58 5.76 2.41 63.71
C GLN A 58 4.68 2.44 62.62
N PHE A 59 3.44 2.77 62.97
CA PHE A 59 2.36 2.96 61.98
C PHE A 59 2.64 4.08 61.01
N VAL A 60 3.14 5.23 61.44
CA VAL A 60 3.50 6.36 60.60
C VAL A 60 4.64 6.00 59.65
N LEU A 61 5.70 5.33 60.16
CA LEU A 61 6.81 4.84 59.34
C LEU A 61 6.36 3.82 58.29
N ALA A 62 5.52 2.87 58.71
CA ALA A 62 4.95 1.89 57.78
C ALA A 62 4.12 2.56 56.67
N MET A 63 3.30 3.56 57.04
CA MET A 63 2.48 4.32 56.07
C MET A 63 3.37 5.10 55.08
N ILE A 64 4.42 5.79 55.59
CA ILE A 64 5.38 6.50 54.72
C ILE A 64 6.08 5.49 53.78
N PHE A 65 6.48 4.32 54.29
CA PHE A 65 7.11 3.30 53.47
C PHE A 65 6.18 2.78 52.35
N ILE A 66 4.91 2.52 52.70
CA ILE A 66 3.89 2.09 51.71
C ILE A 66 3.68 3.16 50.66
N LEU A 67 3.55 4.44 51.06
CA LEU A 67 3.41 5.56 50.13
C LEU A 67 4.63 5.71 49.22
N PHE A 68 5.85 5.53 49.76
CA PHE A 68 7.05 5.55 48.93
C PHE A 68 7.09 4.40 47.94
N LEU A 69 6.75 3.19 48.39
CA LEU A 69 6.74 2.00 47.54
C LEU A 69 5.68 2.13 46.42
N THR A 70 4.47 2.58 46.76
CA THR A 70 3.41 2.81 45.76
C THR A 70 3.79 3.89 44.75
N ALA A 71 4.43 4.97 45.20
CA ALA A 71 4.93 6.02 44.29
C ALA A 71 6.00 5.48 43.35
N CYS A 72 6.94 4.65 43.81
CA CYS A 72 7.95 4.03 42.97
C CYS A 72 7.33 3.08 41.91
N ILE A 73 6.38 2.24 42.35
CA ILE A 73 5.67 1.32 41.42
C ILE A 73 4.90 2.12 40.36
N PHE A 74 4.16 3.13 40.78
CA PHE A 74 3.36 3.96 39.90
C PHE A 74 4.22 4.76 38.89
N THR A 75 5.32 5.32 39.34
CA THR A 75 6.27 6.05 38.47
C THR A 75 6.89 5.10 37.45
N THR A 76 7.30 3.90 37.86
CA THR A 76 7.86 2.90 36.96
C THR A 76 6.82 2.41 35.94
N TRP A 77 5.58 2.23 36.37
CA TRP A 77 4.47 1.85 35.51
C TRP A 77 4.19 2.93 34.46
N ILE A 78 4.03 4.20 34.86
CA ILE A 78 3.85 5.33 33.92
C ILE A 78 5.01 5.43 32.93
N TYR A 79 6.23 5.30 33.41
CA TYR A 79 7.40 5.38 32.54
C TYR A 79 7.36 4.33 31.44
N ARG A 80 7.07 3.06 31.79
CA ARG A 80 7.00 1.96 30.81
C ARG A 80 5.76 1.98 29.94
N SER A 81 4.62 2.39 30.48
CA SER A 81 3.33 2.34 29.79
C SER A 81 3.10 3.55 28.88
N VAL A 82 3.68 4.70 29.22
CA VAL A 82 3.40 5.96 28.51
C VAL A 82 4.66 6.63 27.96
N VAL A 83 5.65 6.89 28.82
CA VAL A 83 6.80 7.73 28.44
C VAL A 83 7.69 7.03 27.40
N GLN A 84 7.95 5.74 27.61
CA GLN A 84 8.80 4.97 26.70
C GLN A 84 8.18 4.82 25.31
N PRO A 85 6.91 4.40 25.13
CA PRO A 85 6.27 4.32 23.82
C PRO A 85 6.24 5.69 23.10
N ILE A 86 5.94 6.78 23.79
CA ILE A 86 5.96 8.12 23.20
C ILE A 86 7.36 8.48 22.70
N ARG A 87 8.41 8.14 23.44
CA ARG A 87 9.78 8.37 23.03
C ARG A 87 10.16 7.54 21.80
N GLU A 88 9.71 6.28 21.73
CA GLU A 88 9.92 5.40 20.57
C GLU A 88 9.21 5.95 19.33
N LEU A 89 7.95 6.39 19.45
CA LEU A 89 7.20 7.02 18.36
C LEU A 89 7.86 8.31 17.88
N ARG A 90 8.40 9.13 18.80
CA ARG A 90 9.16 10.32 18.43
C ARG A 90 10.40 9.98 17.61
N LEU A 91 11.19 8.99 18.06
CA LEU A 91 12.37 8.54 17.32
C LEU A 91 12.00 7.94 15.96
N ALA A 92 10.89 7.19 15.91
CA ALA A 92 10.34 6.67 14.66
C ALA A 92 9.97 7.80 13.68
N THR A 93 9.34 8.86 14.18
CA THR A 93 9.02 10.06 13.37
C THR A 93 10.27 10.73 12.82
N GLU A 94 11.35 10.83 13.59
CA GLU A 94 12.62 11.38 13.12
C GLU A 94 13.25 10.51 12.02
N LYS A 95 13.16 9.18 12.14
CA LYS A 95 13.59 8.25 11.08
C LYS A 95 12.79 8.43 9.80
N ILE A 96 11.45 8.53 9.90
CA ILE A 96 10.59 8.80 8.75
C ILE A 96 10.97 10.13 8.08
N LYS A 97 11.19 11.18 8.86
CA LYS A 97 11.62 12.49 8.34
C LYS A 97 12.95 12.42 7.57
N SER A 98 13.87 11.56 7.99
CA SER A 98 15.14 11.32 7.29
C SER A 98 15.03 10.37 6.09
N GLY A 99 13.82 9.90 5.77
CA GLY A 99 13.58 8.96 4.65
C GLY A 99 13.86 7.49 4.99
N ASN A 100 14.25 7.19 6.23
CA ASN A 100 14.44 5.80 6.64
C ASN A 100 13.12 5.22 7.10
N LEU A 101 12.58 4.29 6.29
CA LEU A 101 11.35 3.54 6.58
C LEU A 101 11.62 2.08 6.98
N ASP A 102 12.91 1.65 7.03
CA ASP A 102 13.32 0.29 7.36
C ASP A 102 13.53 0.10 8.88
N PHE A 103 12.45 0.20 9.62
CA PHE A 103 12.39 -0.11 11.05
C PHE A 103 11.00 -0.61 11.40
N LEU A 104 10.84 -1.16 12.62
CA LEU A 104 9.56 -1.62 13.14
C LEU A 104 9.20 -0.85 14.39
N VAL A 105 7.92 -0.52 14.56
CA VAL A 105 7.36 -0.02 15.82
C VAL A 105 6.54 -1.15 16.43
N THR A 106 6.98 -1.66 17.57
CA THR A 106 6.30 -2.75 18.26
C THR A 106 5.37 -2.21 19.33
N ALA A 107 4.14 -2.71 19.37
CA ALA A 107 3.22 -2.43 20.47
C ALA A 107 3.65 -3.24 21.71
N ALA A 108 4.05 -2.54 22.77
CA ALA A 108 4.46 -3.17 24.03
C ALA A 108 3.29 -3.51 24.97
N SER A 109 2.08 -3.01 24.70
CA SER A 109 0.88 -3.19 25.52
C SER A 109 -0.37 -3.35 24.64
N ASN A 110 -1.46 -3.84 25.25
CA ASN A 110 -2.77 -3.97 24.59
C ASN A 110 -3.75 -2.84 24.99
N ASP A 111 -3.23 -1.73 25.48
CA ASP A 111 -3.96 -0.53 25.84
C ASP A 111 -4.00 0.48 24.66
N GLU A 112 -4.50 1.69 24.93
CA GLU A 112 -4.62 2.77 23.93
C GLU A 112 -3.25 3.15 23.33
N MET A 113 -2.16 3.04 24.13
CA MET A 113 -0.81 3.30 23.65
C MET A 113 -0.33 2.21 22.71
N GLY A 114 -0.64 0.95 23.00
CA GLY A 114 -0.35 -0.18 22.10
C GLY A 114 -1.12 -0.08 20.79
N GLN A 115 -2.37 0.37 20.84
CA GLN A 115 -3.17 0.62 19.64
C GLN A 115 -2.58 1.77 18.81
N LEU A 116 -2.14 2.86 19.46
CA LEU A 116 -1.45 3.97 18.78
C LEU A 116 -0.17 3.51 18.07
N CYS A 117 0.65 2.68 18.74
CA CYS A 117 1.85 2.10 18.12
C CYS A 117 1.49 1.22 16.90
N THR A 118 0.43 0.43 16.98
CA THR A 118 -0.05 -0.41 15.88
C THR A 118 -0.52 0.43 14.69
N ASP A 119 -1.28 1.49 14.93
CA ASP A 119 -1.76 2.36 13.87
C ASP A 119 -0.63 3.18 13.24
N PHE A 120 0.36 3.58 14.04
CA PHE A 120 1.59 4.22 13.54
C PHE A 120 2.39 3.26 12.63
N GLU A 121 2.51 1.98 13.03
CA GLU A 121 3.18 0.96 12.20
C GLU A 121 2.46 0.73 10.87
N LYS A 122 1.12 0.66 10.87
CA LYS A 122 0.33 0.59 9.63
C LYS A 122 0.57 1.82 8.72
N MET A 123 0.64 3.01 9.32
CA MET A 123 0.95 4.24 8.57
C MET A 123 2.36 4.18 7.98
N ARG A 124 3.37 3.77 8.78
CA ARG A 124 4.74 3.61 8.31
C ARG A 124 4.82 2.62 7.15
N GLN A 125 4.12 1.47 7.25
CA GLN A 125 4.10 0.46 6.20
C GLN A 125 3.49 1.01 4.91
N ARG A 126 2.37 1.73 4.97
CA ARG A 126 1.76 2.38 3.80
C ARG A 126 2.68 3.41 3.17
N LEU A 127 3.38 4.20 3.99
CA LEU A 127 4.38 5.15 3.49
C LEU A 127 5.53 4.43 2.77
N LYS A 128 6.01 3.30 3.32
CA LYS A 128 7.05 2.49 2.70
C LYS A 128 6.59 1.95 1.35
N GLU A 129 5.42 1.33 1.29
CA GLU A 129 4.82 0.81 0.06
C GLU A 129 4.67 1.91 -1.00
N SER A 130 4.16 3.09 -0.61
CA SER A 130 4.01 4.24 -1.52
C SER A 130 5.35 4.80 -2.00
N ALA A 131 6.37 4.83 -1.14
CA ALA A 131 7.72 5.27 -1.51
C ALA A 131 8.39 4.27 -2.49
N GLU A 132 8.27 2.97 -2.24
CA GLU A 132 8.79 1.91 -3.11
C GLU A 132 8.06 1.92 -4.47
N GLU A 133 6.75 2.12 -4.49
CA GLU A 133 5.96 2.25 -5.71
C GLU A 133 6.39 3.47 -6.51
N LYS A 134 6.63 4.61 -5.86
CA LYS A 134 7.13 5.84 -6.51
C LYS A 134 8.51 5.63 -7.11
N ILE A 135 9.43 4.99 -6.38
CA ILE A 135 10.79 4.69 -6.89
C ILE A 135 10.70 3.77 -8.11
N ARG A 136 9.84 2.75 -8.06
CA ARG A 136 9.61 1.85 -9.20
C ARG A 136 9.10 2.62 -10.40
N PHE A 137 8.10 3.46 -10.21
CA PHE A 137 7.53 4.32 -11.25
C PHE A 137 8.56 5.27 -11.86
N ASP A 138 9.39 5.91 -11.03
CA ASP A 138 10.46 6.81 -11.53
C ASP A 138 11.51 6.05 -12.35
N ASN A 139 11.84 4.82 -11.94
CA ASN A 139 12.79 3.97 -12.69
C ASN A 139 12.18 3.51 -14.03
N GLU A 140 10.93 3.08 -14.02
CA GLU A 140 10.18 2.71 -15.24
C GLU A 140 10.11 3.90 -16.22
N ASN A 141 9.86 5.10 -15.74
CA ASN A 141 9.85 6.32 -16.56
C ASN A 141 11.22 6.65 -17.16
N ARG A 142 12.31 6.48 -16.39
CA ARG A 142 13.67 6.68 -16.90
C ARG A 142 14.02 5.66 -18.00
N GLU A 143 13.68 4.40 -17.79
CA GLU A 143 13.88 3.35 -18.78
C GLU A 143 13.06 3.62 -20.03
N LEU A 144 11.81 4.08 -19.90
CA LEU A 144 10.98 4.52 -21.01
C LEU A 144 11.66 5.60 -21.85
N ILE A 145 12.09 6.71 -21.23
CA ILE A 145 12.71 7.83 -21.94
C ILE A 145 13.97 7.35 -22.66
N SER A 146 14.76 6.48 -22.03
CA SER A 146 15.95 5.89 -22.65
C SER A 146 15.61 5.04 -23.87
N ASN A 147 14.64 4.15 -23.75
CA ASN A 147 14.22 3.25 -24.82
C ASN A 147 13.60 4.01 -26.00
N ILE A 148 12.73 5.00 -25.72
CA ILE A 148 12.15 5.86 -26.75
C ILE A 148 13.24 6.65 -27.48
N SER A 149 14.21 7.21 -26.74
CA SER A 149 15.30 7.96 -27.33
C SER A 149 16.12 7.09 -28.30
N HIS A 150 16.36 5.85 -27.92
CA HIS A 150 17.03 4.87 -28.78
C HIS A 150 16.19 4.51 -30.01
N ASP A 151 14.89 4.21 -29.81
CA ASP A 151 13.99 3.78 -30.89
C ASP A 151 13.65 4.91 -31.86
N LEU A 152 13.72 6.18 -31.44
CA LEU A 152 13.64 7.33 -32.32
C LEU A 152 14.96 7.63 -33.04
N LYS A 153 16.10 7.45 -32.37
CA LYS A 153 17.42 7.73 -32.97
C LYS A 153 17.71 6.83 -34.19
N THR A 154 17.29 5.57 -34.12
CA THR A 154 17.52 4.59 -35.20
C THR A 154 16.89 5.00 -36.54
N PRO A 155 15.58 5.28 -36.65
CA PRO A 155 14.98 5.73 -37.90
C PRO A 155 15.47 7.12 -38.33
N ILE A 156 15.75 8.05 -37.42
CA ILE A 156 16.34 9.35 -37.75
C ILE A 156 17.69 9.18 -38.42
N THR A 157 18.57 8.35 -37.85
CA THR A 157 19.91 8.06 -38.45
C THR A 157 19.75 7.41 -39.80
N SER A 158 18.79 6.50 -39.99
CA SER A 158 18.52 5.88 -41.29
C SER A 158 18.00 6.91 -42.30
N ILE A 159 17.03 7.75 -41.94
CA ILE A 159 16.52 8.83 -42.81
C ILE A 159 17.70 9.72 -43.25
N LYS A 160 18.51 10.19 -42.25
CA LYS A 160 19.67 11.05 -42.56
C LYS A 160 20.64 10.38 -43.52
N GLY A 161 20.99 9.12 -43.31
CA GLY A 161 21.91 8.41 -44.21
C GLY A 161 21.37 8.24 -45.64
N TYR A 162 20.06 7.99 -45.82
CA TYR A 162 19.46 7.93 -47.16
C TYR A 162 19.37 9.29 -47.82
N VAL A 163 19.09 10.37 -47.07
CA VAL A 163 19.10 11.74 -47.57
C VAL A 163 20.52 12.14 -48.00
N GLU A 164 21.53 11.89 -47.17
CA GLU A 164 22.95 12.12 -47.51
C GLU A 164 23.36 11.34 -48.78
N GLY A 165 22.95 10.07 -48.88
CA GLY A 165 23.20 9.26 -50.06
C GLY A 165 22.53 9.79 -51.37
N ILE A 166 21.37 10.46 -51.23
CA ILE A 166 20.74 11.17 -52.37
C ILE A 166 21.57 12.42 -52.70
N MET A 167 21.96 13.22 -51.71
CA MET A 167 22.72 14.45 -51.89
C MET A 167 24.08 14.21 -52.46
N ASP A 168 24.76 13.12 -52.09
CA ASP A 168 26.09 12.71 -52.56
C ASP A 168 26.06 11.96 -53.88
N GLY A 169 24.88 11.83 -54.53
CA GLY A 169 24.72 11.21 -55.84
C GLY A 169 24.87 9.68 -55.80
N VAL A 170 24.84 9.02 -54.63
CA VAL A 170 24.90 7.55 -54.50
C VAL A 170 23.63 6.90 -55.09
N ALA A 171 22.50 7.61 -55.03
CA ALA A 171 21.25 7.23 -55.68
C ALA A 171 21.28 7.65 -57.17
N ASP A 172 22.17 7.05 -57.95
CA ASP A 172 22.53 7.40 -59.33
C ASP A 172 21.56 6.86 -60.39
N THR A 173 20.56 6.05 -60.01
CA THR A 173 19.52 5.56 -60.92
C THR A 173 18.13 5.85 -60.39
N PRO A 174 17.10 5.95 -61.29
CA PRO A 174 15.71 6.14 -60.86
C PRO A 174 15.20 5.10 -59.87
N GLU A 175 15.62 3.84 -60.04
CA GLU A 175 15.21 2.73 -59.17
C GLU A 175 15.83 2.87 -57.79
N LYS A 176 17.11 3.28 -57.70
CA LYS A 176 17.78 3.55 -56.42
C LYS A 176 17.14 4.78 -55.71
N MET A 177 16.87 5.84 -56.48
CA MET A 177 16.20 7.04 -55.99
C MET A 177 14.81 6.69 -55.39
N ASP A 178 13.97 5.97 -56.14
CA ASP A 178 12.64 5.53 -55.64
C ASP A 178 12.78 4.68 -54.39
N ARG A 179 13.71 3.73 -54.35
CA ARG A 179 13.95 2.93 -53.14
C ARG A 179 14.38 3.73 -51.93
N TYR A 180 15.25 4.76 -52.13
CA TYR A 180 15.70 5.63 -51.01
C TYR A 180 14.52 6.48 -50.50
N ILE A 181 13.77 7.08 -51.39
CA ILE A 181 12.56 7.87 -51.01
C ILE A 181 11.54 7.02 -50.30
N ARG A 182 11.25 5.79 -50.77
CA ARG A 182 10.34 4.87 -50.10
C ARG A 182 10.86 4.47 -48.72
N THR A 183 12.15 4.27 -48.55
CA THR A 183 12.74 3.94 -47.26
C THR A 183 12.60 5.11 -46.28
N ILE A 184 12.87 6.34 -46.72
CA ILE A 184 12.68 7.57 -45.91
C ILE A 184 11.23 7.68 -45.49
N TYR A 185 10.28 7.54 -46.43
CA TYR A 185 8.86 7.61 -46.15
C TYR A 185 8.39 6.56 -45.10
N ASN A 186 8.84 5.30 -45.28
CA ASN A 186 8.52 4.23 -44.36
C ASN A 186 9.09 4.50 -42.95
N LYS A 187 10.32 5.01 -42.85
CA LYS A 187 10.95 5.35 -41.58
C LYS A 187 10.27 6.54 -40.88
N ALA A 188 9.80 7.52 -41.63
CA ALA A 188 9.01 8.63 -41.11
C ALA A 188 7.66 8.14 -40.57
N ASN A 189 7.00 7.22 -41.27
CA ASN A 189 5.75 6.60 -40.77
C ASN A 189 5.97 5.76 -39.50
N GLU A 190 7.07 4.97 -39.43
CA GLU A 190 7.45 4.26 -38.20
C GLU A 190 7.62 5.22 -37.01
N MET A 191 8.28 6.38 -37.21
CA MET A 191 8.43 7.40 -36.17
C MET A 191 7.09 7.99 -35.75
N ASN A 192 6.19 8.26 -36.68
CA ASN A 192 4.86 8.81 -36.37
C ASN A 192 4.05 7.83 -35.50
N LEU A 193 4.13 6.54 -35.77
CA LEU A 193 3.52 5.50 -34.95
C LEU A 193 4.07 5.50 -33.52
N LEU A 194 5.41 5.58 -33.36
CA LEU A 194 6.05 5.63 -32.04
C LEU A 194 5.64 6.89 -31.25
N ILE A 195 5.55 8.05 -31.92
CA ILE A 195 5.10 9.31 -31.29
C ILE A 195 3.63 9.20 -30.84
N ASN A 196 2.77 8.59 -31.64
CA ASN A 196 1.37 8.36 -31.29
C ASN A 196 1.21 7.40 -30.11
N GLU A 197 2.03 6.34 -30.06
CA GLU A 197 2.08 5.42 -28.89
C GLU A 197 2.52 6.15 -27.63
N LEU A 198 3.56 6.98 -27.71
CA LEU A 198 4.06 7.78 -26.60
C LEU A 198 3.02 8.80 -26.10
N THR A 199 2.36 9.49 -27.04
CA THR A 199 1.30 10.47 -26.71
C THR A 199 0.15 9.80 -25.96
N LEU A 200 -0.24 8.62 -26.43
CA LEU A 200 -1.26 7.85 -25.71
C LEU A 200 -0.79 7.39 -24.33
N TYR A 201 0.44 6.88 -24.24
CA TYR A 201 1.03 6.50 -22.96
C TYR A 201 0.95 7.65 -21.95
N SER A 202 1.35 8.85 -22.36
CA SER A 202 1.26 10.05 -21.51
C SER A 202 -0.20 10.36 -21.07
N LYS A 203 -1.19 10.10 -21.93
CA LYS A 203 -2.62 10.25 -21.58
C LYS A 203 -3.11 9.16 -20.63
N ILE A 204 -2.63 7.93 -20.81
CA ILE A 204 -2.94 6.79 -19.94
C ILE A 204 -2.43 7.05 -18.51
N ASP A 205 -1.18 7.50 -18.41
CA ASP A 205 -0.49 7.71 -17.14
C ASP A 205 -1.17 8.81 -16.30
N THR A 206 -1.73 9.82 -16.96
CA THR A 206 -2.49 10.90 -16.32
C THR A 206 -3.97 10.57 -16.09
N ASN A 207 -4.41 9.35 -16.39
CA ASN A 207 -5.83 8.94 -16.36
C ASN A 207 -6.74 9.88 -17.20
N ARG A 208 -6.22 10.41 -18.30
CA ARG A 208 -6.85 11.43 -19.15
C ARG A 208 -7.24 10.92 -20.53
N ILE A 209 -7.42 9.62 -20.71
CA ILE A 209 -7.99 9.12 -21.96
C ILE A 209 -9.43 9.60 -22.00
N PRO A 210 -9.80 10.45 -22.96
CA PRO A 210 -11.18 10.86 -23.13
C PRO A 210 -11.94 9.71 -23.80
N TYR A 211 -12.47 8.78 -22.98
CA TYR A 211 -13.30 7.69 -23.50
C TYR A 211 -14.65 8.21 -23.96
N ASN A 212 -15.10 7.74 -25.12
CA ASN A 212 -16.45 7.97 -25.64
C ASN A 212 -17.26 6.66 -25.58
N PHE A 213 -17.73 6.33 -24.38
CA PHE A 213 -18.52 5.12 -24.18
C PHE A 213 -19.88 5.23 -24.87
N THR A 214 -20.15 4.28 -25.74
CA THR A 214 -21.42 4.16 -26.47
C THR A 214 -21.96 2.73 -26.36
N THR A 215 -23.28 2.61 -26.46
CA THR A 215 -23.91 1.27 -26.51
C THR A 215 -23.92 0.80 -27.96
N ILE A 216 -23.22 -0.29 -28.23
CA ILE A 216 -23.13 -0.87 -29.59
C ILE A 216 -23.62 -2.31 -29.61
N SER A 217 -23.98 -2.79 -30.82
CA SER A 217 -24.18 -4.22 -31.11
C SER A 217 -22.82 -4.90 -31.13
N ALA A 218 -22.61 -5.85 -30.22
CA ALA A 218 -21.35 -6.59 -30.17
C ALA A 218 -21.15 -7.43 -31.45
N LYS A 219 -22.21 -8.09 -31.91
CA LYS A 219 -22.17 -8.92 -33.12
C LYS A 219 -21.83 -8.11 -34.36
N GLY A 220 -22.46 -6.94 -34.53
CA GLY A 220 -22.20 -6.04 -35.66
C GLY A 220 -20.78 -5.47 -35.60
N TYR A 221 -20.38 -4.92 -34.45
CA TYR A 221 -19.06 -4.33 -34.29
C TYR A 221 -17.90 -5.30 -34.57
N PHE A 222 -17.95 -6.52 -34.03
CA PHE A 222 -16.86 -7.47 -34.28
C PHE A 222 -16.87 -8.04 -35.69
N ALA A 223 -18.03 -8.08 -36.37
CA ALA A 223 -18.11 -8.43 -37.78
C ALA A 223 -17.43 -7.37 -38.65
N ASP A 224 -17.73 -6.07 -38.41
CA ASP A 224 -17.11 -4.96 -39.13
C ASP A 224 -15.57 -4.92 -38.88
N CYS A 225 -15.15 -5.15 -37.63
CA CYS A 225 -13.72 -5.26 -37.32
C CYS A 225 -13.05 -6.44 -38.05
N ALA A 226 -13.74 -7.57 -38.17
CA ALA A 226 -13.21 -8.74 -38.86
C ALA A 226 -13.11 -8.53 -40.37
N GLU A 227 -14.06 -7.82 -40.99
CA GLU A 227 -14.01 -7.47 -42.41
C GLU A 227 -12.79 -6.56 -42.71
N ASP A 228 -12.61 -5.50 -41.94
CA ASP A 228 -11.46 -4.59 -42.07
C ASP A 228 -10.12 -5.34 -41.91
N LEU A 229 -10.03 -6.20 -40.88
CA LEU A 229 -8.82 -7.00 -40.62
C LEU A 229 -8.57 -8.02 -41.73
N SER A 230 -9.59 -8.59 -42.33
CA SER A 230 -9.46 -9.57 -43.40
C SER A 230 -8.77 -8.92 -44.61
N VAL A 231 -9.23 -7.73 -45.03
CA VAL A 231 -8.64 -6.99 -46.15
C VAL A 231 -7.17 -6.60 -45.87
N GLU A 232 -6.92 -6.08 -44.65
CA GLU A 232 -5.56 -5.70 -44.26
C GLU A 232 -4.59 -6.89 -44.26
N LEU A 233 -5.01 -8.01 -43.63
CA LEU A 233 -4.17 -9.18 -43.44
C LEU A 233 -3.91 -9.92 -44.77
N GLU A 234 -4.91 -9.98 -45.64
CA GLU A 234 -4.76 -10.53 -46.99
C GLU A 234 -3.74 -9.75 -47.79
N SER A 235 -3.75 -8.43 -47.72
CA SER A 235 -2.74 -7.56 -48.37
C SER A 235 -1.32 -7.84 -47.91
N LYS A 236 -1.15 -8.35 -46.67
CA LYS A 236 0.12 -8.74 -46.05
C LYS A 236 0.45 -10.23 -46.22
N GLY A 237 -0.38 -10.98 -46.95
CA GLY A 237 -0.20 -12.41 -47.20
C GLY A 237 -0.49 -13.29 -45.98
N ALA A 238 -1.22 -12.80 -45.02
CA ALA A 238 -1.64 -13.55 -43.82
C ALA A 238 -3.04 -14.13 -44.01
N GLU A 239 -3.26 -15.33 -43.45
CA GLU A 239 -4.60 -15.98 -43.40
C GLU A 239 -5.33 -15.48 -42.15
N PHE A 240 -6.57 -15.03 -42.33
CA PHE A 240 -7.43 -14.60 -41.24
C PHE A 240 -8.69 -15.44 -41.18
N ILE A 241 -9.06 -15.87 -39.97
CA ILE A 241 -10.26 -16.68 -39.74
C ILE A 241 -11.07 -16.01 -38.61
N TYR A 242 -12.27 -15.57 -38.94
CA TYR A 242 -13.26 -15.05 -38.00
C TYR A 242 -14.33 -16.09 -37.69
N ARG A 243 -14.63 -16.30 -36.42
CA ARG A 243 -15.71 -17.14 -35.94
C ARG A 243 -16.48 -16.43 -34.85
N ASN A 244 -17.81 -16.36 -35.06
CA ASN A 244 -18.69 -15.76 -34.07
C ASN A 244 -19.60 -16.87 -33.51
N PHE A 245 -19.48 -17.11 -32.21
CA PHE A 245 -20.23 -18.10 -31.46
C PHE A 245 -21.39 -17.51 -30.65
N MET A 246 -21.71 -16.22 -30.84
CA MET A 246 -22.82 -15.56 -30.16
C MET A 246 -24.13 -16.00 -30.81
N GLU A 247 -25.05 -16.56 -30.04
CA GLU A 247 -26.38 -16.96 -30.50
C GLU A 247 -27.25 -15.75 -30.81
N GLU A 248 -27.30 -14.79 -29.85
CA GLU A 248 -28.03 -13.52 -29.97
C GLU A 248 -27.09 -12.35 -30.04
N ASP A 249 -27.59 -11.16 -30.48
CA ASP A 249 -26.82 -9.93 -30.50
C ASP A 249 -26.90 -9.26 -29.14
N SER A 250 -25.80 -9.28 -28.41
CA SER A 250 -25.66 -8.62 -27.12
C SER A 250 -25.21 -7.16 -27.29
N LYS A 251 -25.82 -6.25 -26.53
CA LYS A 251 -25.39 -4.86 -26.46
C LYS A 251 -24.33 -4.69 -25.39
N VAL A 252 -23.24 -4.01 -25.76
CA VAL A 252 -22.13 -3.69 -24.85
C VAL A 252 -21.88 -2.19 -24.79
N ILE A 253 -21.44 -1.68 -23.64
CA ILE A 253 -21.06 -0.28 -23.45
C ILE A 253 -19.55 -0.20 -23.54
N VAL A 254 -19.04 0.33 -24.64
CA VAL A 254 -17.60 0.42 -24.92
C VAL A 254 -17.28 1.70 -25.68
N ASP A 255 -16.00 2.07 -25.73
CA ASP A 255 -15.48 3.00 -26.71
C ASP A 255 -14.99 2.21 -27.95
N PRO A 256 -15.69 2.31 -29.11
CA PRO A 256 -15.37 1.50 -30.28
C PRO A 256 -13.98 1.76 -30.84
N GLU A 257 -13.49 3.00 -30.78
CA GLU A 257 -12.16 3.37 -31.28
C GLU A 257 -11.05 2.75 -30.41
N GLN A 258 -11.22 2.82 -29.11
CA GLN A 258 -10.23 2.23 -28.18
C GLN A 258 -10.27 0.70 -28.23
N LEU A 259 -11.43 0.10 -28.38
CA LEU A 259 -11.53 -1.36 -28.54
C LEU A 259 -10.90 -1.84 -29.87
N ARG A 260 -11.11 -1.10 -30.99
CA ARG A 260 -10.41 -1.36 -32.27
C ARG A 260 -8.88 -1.28 -32.07
N ARG A 261 -8.41 -0.32 -31.29
CA ARG A 261 -6.99 -0.18 -30.97
C ARG A 261 -6.44 -1.39 -30.19
N VAL A 262 -7.21 -1.96 -29.25
CA VAL A 262 -6.87 -3.20 -28.57
C VAL A 262 -6.62 -4.32 -29.56
N ILE A 263 -7.56 -4.52 -30.48
CA ILE A 263 -7.48 -5.55 -31.52
C ILE A 263 -6.24 -5.35 -32.40
N ASN A 264 -6.04 -4.12 -32.89
CA ASN A 264 -4.92 -3.79 -33.76
C ASN A 264 -3.56 -3.97 -33.08
N ASN A 265 -3.43 -3.65 -31.80
CA ASN A 265 -2.20 -3.86 -31.04
C ASN A 265 -1.84 -5.35 -30.94
N ILE A 266 -2.84 -6.20 -30.69
CA ILE A 266 -2.62 -7.65 -30.59
C ILE A 266 -2.27 -8.23 -31.97
N VAL A 267 -3.05 -7.91 -33.00
CA VAL A 267 -2.83 -8.39 -34.38
C VAL A 267 -1.48 -7.94 -34.93
N SER A 268 -1.09 -6.68 -34.70
CA SER A 268 0.21 -6.16 -35.10
C SER A 268 1.37 -6.93 -34.41
N ASN A 269 1.23 -7.27 -33.13
CA ASN A 269 2.19 -8.10 -32.43
C ASN A 269 2.25 -9.52 -33.04
N SER A 270 1.12 -10.14 -33.35
CA SER A 270 1.06 -11.45 -33.97
C SER A 270 1.79 -11.50 -35.32
N ILE A 271 1.62 -10.48 -36.17
CA ILE A 271 2.35 -10.37 -37.44
C ILE A 271 3.85 -10.19 -37.20
N LYS A 272 4.21 -9.30 -36.28
CA LYS A 272 5.59 -8.90 -36.01
C LYS A 272 6.44 -10.02 -35.48
N TYR A 273 5.90 -10.83 -34.60
CA TYR A 273 6.65 -11.88 -33.89
C TYR A 273 6.47 -13.28 -34.47
N THR A 274 5.82 -13.39 -35.64
CA THR A 274 5.76 -14.67 -36.33
C THR A 274 7.09 -15.00 -37.01
N ASP A 275 7.45 -16.27 -37.01
CA ASP A 275 8.58 -16.88 -37.74
C ASP A 275 8.11 -17.82 -38.87
N LYS A 276 6.80 -17.96 -39.02
CA LYS A 276 6.20 -18.86 -40.03
C LYS A 276 6.11 -18.19 -41.39
N PRO A 277 6.32 -18.93 -42.47
CA PRO A 277 6.20 -18.41 -43.84
C PRO A 277 4.78 -17.97 -44.17
N LYS A 278 3.78 -18.57 -43.53
CA LYS A 278 2.37 -18.19 -43.63
C LYS A 278 1.83 -17.85 -42.24
N VAL A 279 1.57 -16.58 -42.00
CA VAL A 279 0.94 -16.10 -40.79
C VAL A 279 -0.53 -16.50 -40.80
N LYS A 280 -1.01 -17.07 -39.70
CA LYS A 280 -2.42 -17.40 -39.50
C LYS A 280 -2.90 -16.74 -38.22
N ILE A 281 -3.97 -15.95 -38.32
CA ILE A 281 -4.60 -15.25 -37.21
C ILE A 281 -6.05 -15.70 -37.12
N THR A 282 -6.51 -16.00 -35.90
CA THR A 282 -7.90 -16.34 -35.63
C THR A 282 -8.51 -15.32 -34.68
N MET A 283 -9.77 -15.01 -34.90
CA MET A 283 -10.56 -14.15 -34.00
C MET A 283 -11.88 -14.85 -33.69
N ASP A 284 -12.03 -15.28 -32.44
CA ASP A 284 -13.22 -15.96 -31.93
C ASP A 284 -13.95 -15.04 -30.95
N VAL A 285 -15.26 -14.86 -31.18
CA VAL A 285 -16.11 -14.04 -30.31
C VAL A 285 -17.18 -14.89 -29.68
N LYS A 286 -17.30 -14.83 -28.36
CA LYS A 286 -18.22 -15.67 -27.56
C LYS A 286 -18.95 -14.83 -26.54
N ASP A 287 -20.19 -15.15 -26.27
CA ASP A 287 -20.93 -14.69 -25.10
C ASP A 287 -20.59 -15.61 -23.92
N VAL A 288 -20.16 -15.01 -22.78
CA VAL A 288 -19.82 -15.74 -21.55
C VAL A 288 -20.56 -15.17 -20.34
N GLY A 289 -21.83 -14.89 -20.51
CA GLY A 289 -22.72 -14.32 -19.50
C GLY A 289 -22.65 -12.81 -19.44
N ASP A 290 -22.09 -12.24 -18.37
CA ASP A 290 -22.01 -10.77 -18.22
C ASP A 290 -20.95 -10.12 -19.12
N PHE A 291 -20.18 -10.90 -19.89
CA PHE A 291 -19.06 -10.43 -20.71
C PHE A 291 -19.08 -11.04 -22.11
N ILE A 292 -18.55 -10.27 -23.07
CA ILE A 292 -18.17 -10.81 -24.37
C ILE A 292 -16.68 -11.12 -24.33
N GLN A 293 -16.34 -12.39 -24.60
CA GLN A 293 -14.96 -12.85 -24.73
C GLN A 293 -14.53 -12.79 -26.18
N VAL A 294 -13.42 -12.09 -26.43
CA VAL A 294 -12.76 -12.06 -27.74
C VAL A 294 -11.41 -12.76 -27.61
N GLU A 295 -11.21 -13.82 -28.36
CA GLU A 295 -9.98 -14.61 -28.37
C GLU A 295 -9.25 -14.36 -29.70
N LEU A 296 -8.06 -13.77 -29.63
CA LEU A 296 -7.19 -13.55 -30.77
C LEU A 296 -6.02 -14.56 -30.69
N GLY A 297 -5.94 -15.45 -31.65
CA GLY A 297 -4.91 -16.49 -31.70
C GLY A 297 -4.01 -16.34 -32.92
N ASP A 298 -2.73 -16.69 -32.77
CA ASP A 298 -1.76 -16.74 -33.86
C ASP A 298 -0.99 -18.06 -33.89
N ASN A 299 -0.31 -18.32 -35.01
CA ASN A 299 0.55 -19.46 -35.19
C ASN A 299 2.04 -19.10 -35.06
N GLY A 300 2.38 -18.01 -34.36
CA GLY A 300 3.75 -17.52 -34.18
C GLY A 300 4.63 -18.43 -33.33
N LYS A 301 5.76 -17.92 -32.92
CA LYS A 301 6.77 -18.66 -32.14
C LYS A 301 6.36 -18.95 -30.70
N GLY A 302 5.25 -18.38 -30.23
CA GLY A 302 4.81 -18.49 -28.86
C GLY A 302 5.62 -17.63 -27.87
N ILE A 303 5.20 -17.67 -26.59
CA ILE A 303 5.77 -16.91 -25.49
C ILE A 303 6.17 -17.91 -24.40
N ALA A 304 7.40 -17.79 -23.88
CA ALA A 304 7.87 -18.66 -22.82
C ALA A 304 7.03 -18.49 -21.54
N ALA A 305 6.77 -19.59 -20.83
CA ALA A 305 5.95 -19.56 -19.61
C ALA A 305 6.44 -18.57 -18.54
N LYS A 306 7.75 -18.36 -18.45
CA LYS A 306 8.37 -17.37 -17.54
C LYS A 306 8.00 -15.94 -17.88
N ASP A 307 7.72 -15.63 -19.14
CA ASP A 307 7.46 -14.29 -19.65
C ASP A 307 5.96 -13.94 -19.63
N LEU A 308 5.07 -14.94 -19.73
CA LEU A 308 3.61 -14.76 -19.77
C LEU A 308 3.03 -13.87 -18.67
N PRO A 309 3.45 -13.94 -17.40
CA PRO A 309 2.91 -13.08 -16.35
C PRO A 309 3.21 -11.59 -16.57
N TYR A 310 4.26 -11.28 -17.34
CA TYR A 310 4.84 -9.93 -17.46
C TYR A 310 4.56 -9.26 -18.81
N ILE A 311 3.99 -9.97 -19.81
CA ILE A 311 3.82 -9.42 -21.18
C ILE A 311 2.89 -8.20 -21.24
N PHE A 312 2.00 -8.03 -20.26
CA PHE A 312 1.12 -6.88 -20.11
C PHE A 312 1.72 -5.77 -19.22
N ASP A 313 2.90 -6.01 -18.65
CA ASP A 313 3.59 -4.99 -17.88
C ASP A 313 4.20 -3.94 -18.83
N ARG A 314 4.31 -2.73 -18.34
CA ARG A 314 4.84 -1.61 -19.10
C ARG A 314 6.30 -1.90 -19.47
N PHE A 315 6.66 -1.67 -20.74
CA PHE A 315 8.03 -1.80 -21.28
C PHE A 315 8.60 -3.21 -21.23
N TYR A 316 7.81 -4.19 -20.83
CA TYR A 316 8.28 -5.56 -20.83
C TYR A 316 8.54 -6.05 -22.25
N ARG A 317 9.74 -6.56 -22.45
CA ARG A 317 10.17 -7.20 -23.71
C ARG A 317 10.97 -8.44 -23.36
N THR A 318 10.67 -9.53 -24.07
CA THR A 318 11.45 -10.76 -23.92
C THR A 318 12.88 -10.55 -24.40
N ASP A 319 13.88 -11.27 -23.85
CA ASP A 319 15.28 -11.15 -24.24
C ASP A 319 15.50 -11.33 -25.74
N THR A 320 14.76 -12.24 -26.36
CA THR A 320 14.80 -12.47 -27.82
C THR A 320 14.25 -11.29 -28.63
N SER A 321 13.32 -10.51 -28.08
CA SER A 321 12.76 -9.33 -28.76
C SER A 321 13.62 -8.08 -28.61
N ARG A 322 14.45 -8.00 -27.57
CA ARG A 322 15.43 -6.91 -27.37
C ARG A 322 16.51 -6.92 -28.46
N ASN A 323 16.91 -8.11 -28.90
CA ASN A 323 17.98 -8.30 -29.92
C ASN A 323 17.43 -8.31 -31.35
N SER A 324 16.13 -8.23 -31.59
CA SER A 324 15.57 -8.28 -32.93
C SER A 324 15.51 -6.90 -33.56
N SER A 325 15.92 -6.79 -34.83
CA SER A 325 15.79 -5.60 -35.69
C SER A 325 14.30 -5.20 -35.91
N LYS A 326 13.37 -6.02 -35.44
CA LYS A 326 11.91 -5.82 -35.58
C LYS A 326 11.31 -4.84 -34.55
N GLY A 327 12.12 -4.08 -33.79
CA GLY A 327 11.75 -2.98 -32.90
C GLY A 327 10.36 -3.04 -32.20
N GLY A 328 10.17 -2.36 -31.10
CA GLY A 328 8.86 -2.20 -30.45
C GLY A 328 9.03 -1.58 -29.07
N SER A 329 8.21 -0.59 -28.78
CA SER A 329 8.24 0.20 -27.56
C SER A 329 7.99 -0.62 -26.26
N GLY A 330 7.40 -1.80 -26.37
CA GLY A 330 6.92 -2.58 -25.19
C GLY A 330 5.68 -1.95 -24.52
N ILE A 331 5.06 -0.96 -25.19
CA ILE A 331 3.89 -0.23 -24.66
C ILE A 331 2.57 -0.85 -25.14
N GLY A 332 2.55 -1.49 -26.31
CA GLY A 332 1.31 -1.92 -26.98
C GLY A 332 0.43 -2.81 -26.12
N LEU A 333 0.99 -3.85 -25.46
CA LEU A 333 0.20 -4.76 -24.62
C LEU A 333 -0.20 -4.13 -23.27
N SER A 334 0.58 -3.20 -22.72
CA SER A 334 0.18 -2.46 -21.52
C SER A 334 -0.96 -1.47 -21.81
N ILE A 335 -1.02 -0.91 -23.01
CA ILE A 335 -2.18 -0.16 -23.51
C ILE A 335 -3.42 -1.05 -23.58
N VAL A 336 -3.28 -2.26 -24.13
CA VAL A 336 -4.36 -3.25 -24.18
C VAL A 336 -4.93 -3.51 -22.79
N LYS A 337 -4.05 -3.80 -21.82
CA LYS A 337 -4.45 -4.04 -20.43
C LYS A 337 -5.22 -2.85 -19.84
N LYS A 338 -4.68 -1.64 -19.98
CA LYS A 338 -5.32 -0.43 -19.44
C LYS A 338 -6.68 -0.16 -20.07
N ILE A 339 -6.80 -0.23 -21.40
CA ILE A 339 -8.08 -0.04 -22.06
C ILE A 339 -9.10 -1.07 -21.59
N MET A 340 -8.72 -2.35 -21.48
CA MET A 340 -9.62 -3.39 -21.02
C MET A 340 -10.05 -3.19 -19.58
N GLU A 341 -9.13 -2.80 -18.69
CA GLU A 341 -9.45 -2.46 -17.29
C GLU A 341 -10.40 -1.26 -17.18
N ASP A 342 -10.17 -0.21 -17.96
CA ASP A 342 -11.04 0.98 -17.98
C ASP A 342 -12.44 0.69 -18.57
N HIS A 343 -12.59 -0.37 -19.38
CA HIS A 343 -13.86 -0.91 -19.84
C HIS A 343 -14.51 -1.89 -18.85
N GLY A 344 -13.92 -2.08 -17.64
CA GLY A 344 -14.41 -3.06 -16.66
C GLY A 344 -14.15 -4.52 -17.03
N GLY A 345 -13.34 -4.76 -18.08
CA GLY A 345 -12.98 -6.09 -18.57
C GLY A 345 -11.65 -6.60 -18.00
N LYS A 346 -11.21 -7.75 -18.54
CA LYS A 346 -9.93 -8.40 -18.20
C LYS A 346 -9.22 -8.85 -19.47
N VAL A 347 -7.88 -8.89 -19.41
CA VAL A 347 -7.06 -9.47 -20.48
C VAL A 347 -6.11 -10.50 -19.90
N TRP A 348 -5.91 -11.58 -20.62
CA TRP A 348 -4.92 -12.61 -20.31
C TRP A 348 -4.38 -13.22 -21.60
N ALA A 349 -3.29 -13.94 -21.49
CA ALA A 349 -2.71 -14.67 -22.61
C ALA A 349 -2.38 -16.10 -22.21
N THR A 350 -2.51 -16.98 -23.19
CA THR A 350 -2.05 -18.38 -23.12
C THR A 350 -1.14 -18.63 -24.30
N SER A 351 -0.10 -19.40 -24.12
CA SER A 351 0.84 -19.73 -25.21
C SER A 351 1.40 -21.13 -25.03
N ARG A 352 1.71 -21.76 -26.16
CA ARG A 352 2.49 -23.00 -26.24
C ARG A 352 3.70 -22.71 -27.14
N LEU A 353 4.90 -23.01 -26.64
CA LEU A 353 6.14 -22.98 -27.41
C LEU A 353 6.19 -24.15 -28.37
#